data_ccb6406319a3c7f4c00b0bb4340d4039
#
_entry.id   ccb6406319a3c7f4c00b0bb4340d4039
#
_cell.length_a   1.000
_cell.length_b   1.000
_cell.length_c   1.000
_cell.angle_alpha   90.00
_cell.angle_beta   90.00
_cell.angle_gamma   90.00
#
_symmetry.space_group_name_H-M   'P 1'
#
loop_
_entity.id
_entity.type
_entity.pdbx_description
1 polymer ?
#
loop_
_entity_poly.entity_id
_entity_poly.type
_entity_poly.pdbx_seq_one_letter_code
_entity_poly.pdbx_strand_id
1 'polypeptide(L)'
;MNYLFVVAHPDDESDAAGGTIHKLIKEGNNVAIAIMSSQVKARSNLSETLLEDEKEAMNILGVKTVYHANFPNIKMNTVPHLDLVQFIESCINDFSAEAIITHHPADTNNDHVITSYAVQAACRYFQRKKVAYRLKLFMYMETPSATEWSLDSSSHRFIPN
;
A
#
# COMPACT_ATOMS: atom_id res chain seq x y z
N MET A 1 10.28 -4.58 14.33
CA MET A 1 10.48 -4.53 12.87
C MET A 1 9.83 -3.28 12.30
N ASN A 2 10.28 -2.85 11.12
CA ASN A 2 9.71 -1.72 10.38
C ASN A 2 8.81 -2.26 9.26
N TYR A 3 7.51 -2.11 9.40
CA TYR A 3 6.48 -2.57 8.45
C TYR A 3 6.01 -1.39 7.58
N LEU A 4 6.15 -1.51 6.26
CA LEU A 4 5.65 -0.53 5.30
C LEU A 4 4.43 -1.12 4.57
N PHE A 5 3.28 -0.50 4.74
CA PHE A 5 2.09 -0.79 3.95
C PHE A 5 2.08 0.15 2.75
N VAL A 6 1.96 -0.41 1.56
CA VAL A 6 1.88 0.35 0.31
C VAL A 6 0.51 0.11 -0.30
N VAL A 7 -0.30 1.16 -0.32
CA VAL A 7 -1.70 1.13 -0.74
C VAL A 7 -1.95 2.06 -1.93
N ALA A 8 -2.97 1.76 -2.71
CA ALA A 8 -3.31 2.55 -3.88
C ALA A 8 -4.01 3.86 -3.50
N HIS A 9 -4.99 3.80 -2.59
CA HIS A 9 -5.84 4.93 -2.23
C HIS A 9 -5.88 5.15 -0.71
N PRO A 10 -6.25 6.36 -0.25
CA PRO A 10 -6.57 6.59 1.16
C PRO A 10 -7.84 5.81 1.51
N ASP A 11 -7.81 4.97 2.49
CA ASP A 11 -8.81 4.05 3.05
C ASP A 11 -8.40 2.56 2.93
N ASP A 12 -7.69 2.18 1.89
CA ASP A 12 -7.28 0.78 1.67
C ASP A 12 -6.53 0.19 2.88
N GLU A 13 -5.67 0.97 3.54
CA GLU A 13 -4.90 0.51 4.71
C GLU A 13 -5.79 0.24 5.91
N SER A 14 -6.83 1.04 6.08
CA SER A 14 -7.77 0.94 7.20
C SER A 14 -8.73 -0.22 6.99
N ASP A 15 -9.26 -0.35 5.77
CA ASP A 15 -10.22 -1.38 5.38
C ASP A 15 -9.55 -2.77 5.34
N ALA A 16 -8.43 -2.87 4.65
CA ALA A 16 -7.74 -4.15 4.46
C ALA A 16 -6.89 -4.60 5.66
N ALA A 17 -6.30 -3.66 6.40
CA ALA A 17 -5.25 -3.99 7.36
C ALA A 17 -5.34 -3.26 8.71
N GLY A 18 -6.40 -2.48 8.98
CA GLY A 18 -6.49 -1.66 10.20
C GLY A 18 -6.26 -2.43 11.48
N GLY A 19 -6.89 -3.60 11.64
CA GLY A 19 -6.68 -4.47 12.78
C GLY A 19 -5.24 -5.00 12.89
N THR A 20 -4.62 -5.33 11.77
CA THR A 20 -3.22 -5.79 11.69
C THR A 20 -2.26 -4.67 12.05
N ILE A 21 -2.45 -3.48 11.50
CA ILE A 21 -1.64 -2.28 11.78
C ILE A 21 -1.67 -1.97 13.27
N HIS A 22 -2.87 -1.89 13.84
CA HIS A 22 -3.05 -1.61 15.27
C HIS A 22 -2.37 -2.66 16.16
N LYS A 23 -2.50 -3.95 15.83
CA LYS A 23 -1.84 -5.04 16.53
C LYS A 23 -0.32 -4.92 16.46
N LEU A 24 0.25 -4.71 15.28
CA LEU A 24 1.70 -4.56 15.08
C LEU A 24 2.27 -3.41 15.92
N ILE A 25 1.59 -2.26 15.96
CA ILE A 25 1.99 -1.11 16.76
C ILE A 25 1.94 -1.43 18.25
N LYS A 26 0.87 -2.10 18.72
CA LYS A 26 0.77 -2.54 20.12
C LYS A 26 1.86 -3.53 20.53
N GLU A 27 2.34 -4.33 19.61
CA GLU A 27 3.46 -5.26 19.80
C GLU A 27 4.85 -4.57 19.75
N GLY A 28 4.88 -3.24 19.63
CA GLY A 28 6.11 -2.45 19.63
C GLY A 28 6.84 -2.37 18.29
N ASN A 29 6.17 -2.70 17.19
CA ASN A 29 6.71 -2.52 15.86
C ASN A 29 6.49 -1.09 15.35
N ASN A 30 7.33 -0.65 14.41
CA ASN A 30 7.11 0.59 13.68
C ASN A 30 6.29 0.28 12.43
N VAL A 31 5.28 1.11 12.16
CA VAL A 31 4.46 1.00 10.95
C VAL A 31 4.45 2.33 10.22
N ALA A 32 4.64 2.28 8.92
CA ALA A 32 4.45 3.39 8.00
C ALA A 32 3.47 2.99 6.89
N ILE A 33 2.77 3.99 6.35
CA ILE A 33 1.85 3.83 5.22
C ILE A 33 2.39 4.65 4.04
N ALA A 34 2.39 4.08 2.84
CA ALA A 34 2.67 4.79 1.60
C ALA A 34 1.43 4.72 0.70
N ILE A 35 0.82 5.87 0.46
CA ILE A 35 -0.40 6.02 -0.35
C ILE A 35 0.01 6.51 -1.74
N MET A 36 -0.30 5.73 -2.77
CA MET A 36 0.14 6.00 -4.14
C MET A 36 -0.67 7.13 -4.78
N SER A 37 -1.98 7.21 -4.55
CA SER A 37 -2.84 8.25 -5.08
C SER A 37 -3.52 9.03 -3.96
N SER A 38 -3.11 10.28 -3.76
CA SER A 38 -3.77 11.23 -2.86
C SER A 38 -4.82 12.10 -3.58
N GLN A 39 -5.05 11.88 -4.87
CA GLN A 39 -6.02 12.62 -5.65
C GLN A 39 -7.44 12.11 -5.42
N VAL A 40 -8.16 12.80 -4.57
CA VAL A 40 -9.55 12.51 -4.19
C VAL A 40 -10.56 12.66 -5.35
N LYS A 41 -10.19 13.34 -6.44
CA LYS A 41 -11.14 13.84 -7.45
C LYS A 41 -11.33 12.95 -8.69
N ALA A 42 -11.26 11.62 -8.58
CA ALA A 42 -11.58 10.77 -9.73
C ALA A 42 -13.08 10.67 -10.01
N ARG A 43 -13.91 10.82 -8.98
CA ARG A 43 -15.37 10.82 -9.09
C ARG A 43 -15.92 12.06 -8.39
N SER A 44 -16.87 12.75 -9.02
CA SER A 44 -17.42 14.06 -8.61
C SER A 44 -18.13 14.11 -7.25
N ASN A 45 -18.19 13.02 -6.50
CA ASN A 45 -18.99 12.86 -5.29
C ASN A 45 -18.18 12.50 -4.04
N LEU A 46 -16.85 12.62 -4.05
CA LEU A 46 -16.04 12.32 -2.87
C LEU A 46 -15.98 13.53 -1.94
N SER A 47 -16.09 13.25 -0.65
CA SER A 47 -16.10 14.19 0.45
C SER A 47 -14.86 15.10 0.44
N GLU A 48 -15.05 16.37 0.74
CA GLU A 48 -13.96 17.33 1.00
C GLU A 48 -13.18 16.98 2.28
N THR A 49 -13.69 16.05 3.10
CA THR A 49 -13.13 15.65 4.40
C THR A 49 -12.14 14.50 4.32
N LEU A 50 -11.93 13.85 3.15
CA LEU A 50 -11.15 12.62 3.05
C LEU A 50 -9.73 12.72 3.66
N LEU A 51 -9.05 13.87 3.51
CA LEU A 51 -7.73 14.08 4.11
C LEU A 51 -7.79 14.24 5.64
N GLU A 52 -8.89 14.76 6.16
CA GLU A 52 -9.12 14.88 7.61
C GLU A 52 -9.46 13.51 8.18
N ASP A 53 -10.32 12.76 7.49
CA ASP A 53 -10.72 11.40 7.84
C ASP A 53 -9.49 10.45 7.83
N GLU A 54 -8.61 10.57 6.84
CA GLU A 54 -7.33 9.83 6.80
C GLU A 54 -6.48 10.13 8.04
N LYS A 55 -6.29 11.41 8.38
CA LYS A 55 -5.51 11.80 9.57
C LYS A 55 -6.09 11.25 10.86
N GLU A 56 -7.42 11.28 10.98
CA GLU A 56 -8.10 10.72 12.15
C GLU A 56 -7.90 9.20 12.22
N ALA A 57 -8.07 8.51 11.10
CA ALA A 57 -7.81 7.07 11.01
C ALA A 57 -6.37 6.71 11.41
N MET A 58 -5.36 7.45 10.90
CA MET A 58 -3.96 7.23 11.27
C MET A 58 -3.71 7.45 12.76
N ASN A 59 -4.34 8.47 13.36
CA ASN A 59 -4.25 8.70 14.81
C ASN A 59 -4.86 7.55 15.63
N ILE A 60 -6.02 7.05 15.23
CA ILE A 60 -6.70 5.92 15.89
C ILE A 60 -5.84 4.65 15.78
N LEU A 61 -5.29 4.39 14.61
CA LEU A 61 -4.41 3.23 14.36
C LEU A 61 -3.07 3.35 15.09
N GLY A 62 -2.62 4.58 15.40
CA GLY A 62 -1.33 4.87 16.03
C GLY A 62 -0.19 5.00 15.02
N VAL A 63 -0.50 5.17 13.73
CA VAL A 63 0.49 5.37 12.65
C VAL A 63 1.05 6.79 12.73
N LYS A 64 2.39 6.91 12.70
CA LYS A 64 3.10 8.21 12.80
C LYS A 64 3.75 8.66 11.51
N THR A 65 3.93 7.75 10.56
CA THR A 65 4.64 8.03 9.31
C THR A 65 3.74 7.65 8.14
N VAL A 66 3.40 8.66 7.33
CA VAL A 66 2.61 8.48 6.10
C VAL A 66 3.34 9.17 4.96
N TYR A 67 3.52 8.45 3.87
CA TYR A 67 4.07 8.96 2.61
C TYR A 67 2.95 9.11 1.60
N HIS A 68 2.89 10.24 0.94
CA HIS A 68 1.90 10.50 -0.09
C HIS A 68 2.60 10.69 -1.44
N ALA A 69 2.22 9.89 -2.43
CA ALA A 69 2.42 10.21 -3.82
C ALA A 69 1.20 10.96 -4.36
N ASN A 70 1.34 11.56 -5.52
CA ASN A 70 0.26 12.29 -6.16
C ASN A 70 -0.05 11.71 -7.55
N PHE A 71 -0.05 10.38 -7.65
CA PHE A 71 -0.39 9.70 -8.89
C PHE A 71 -1.90 9.78 -9.16
N PRO A 72 -2.31 9.77 -10.43
CA PRO A 72 -3.71 9.96 -10.80
C PRO A 72 -4.56 8.77 -10.39
N ASN A 73 -5.63 9.01 -9.62
CA ASN A 73 -6.59 8.02 -9.18
C ASN A 73 -7.35 7.40 -10.38
N ILE A 74 -7.52 6.08 -10.38
CA ILE A 74 -8.15 5.24 -11.42
C ILE A 74 -7.42 5.33 -12.79
N LYS A 75 -6.26 5.93 -12.82
CA LYS A 75 -5.43 6.12 -14.03
C LYS A 75 -3.96 5.83 -13.77
N MET A 76 -3.64 5.09 -12.73
CA MET A 76 -2.25 4.80 -12.36
C MET A 76 -1.51 4.02 -13.46
N ASN A 77 -2.26 3.29 -14.31
CA ASN A 77 -1.74 2.63 -15.51
C ASN A 77 -1.22 3.59 -16.60
N THR A 78 -1.51 4.88 -16.49
CA THR A 78 -0.96 5.91 -17.41
C THR A 78 0.37 6.50 -16.93
N VAL A 79 0.80 6.15 -15.72
CA VAL A 79 2.06 6.60 -15.12
C VAL A 79 3.18 5.66 -15.54
N PRO A 80 4.36 6.18 -15.93
CA PRO A 80 5.51 5.32 -16.18
C PRO A 80 5.78 4.43 -14.96
N HIS A 81 5.87 3.13 -15.19
CA HIS A 81 6.06 2.17 -14.09
C HIS A 81 7.29 2.48 -13.23
N LEU A 82 8.35 3.02 -13.84
CA LEU A 82 9.54 3.43 -13.13
C LEU A 82 9.28 4.51 -12.08
N ASP A 83 8.39 5.47 -12.35
CA ASP A 83 8.08 6.56 -11.42
C ASP A 83 7.38 6.02 -10.16
N LEU A 84 6.45 5.05 -10.35
CA LEU A 84 5.80 4.35 -9.25
C LEU A 84 6.83 3.59 -8.41
N VAL A 85 7.73 2.85 -9.06
CA VAL A 85 8.79 2.08 -8.40
C VAL A 85 9.72 2.99 -7.61
N GLN A 86 10.16 4.11 -8.19
CA GLN A 86 11.08 5.04 -7.53
C GLN A 86 10.47 5.68 -6.28
N PHE A 87 9.19 6.02 -6.30
CA PHE A 87 8.50 6.51 -5.11
C PHE A 87 8.53 5.45 -4.00
N ILE A 88 8.17 4.21 -4.31
CA ILE A 88 8.16 3.12 -3.33
C ILE A 88 9.58 2.84 -2.80
N GLU A 89 10.60 2.84 -3.67
CA GLU A 89 11.99 2.69 -3.27
C GLU A 89 12.44 3.79 -2.31
N SER A 90 11.97 5.04 -2.52
CA SER A 90 12.27 6.14 -1.60
C SER A 90 11.66 5.90 -0.22
N CYS A 91 10.41 5.43 -0.15
CA CYS A 91 9.74 5.08 1.10
C CYS A 91 10.43 3.92 1.82
N ILE A 92 10.81 2.87 1.08
CA ILE A 92 11.56 1.71 1.62
C ILE A 92 12.87 2.19 2.27
N ASN A 93 13.60 3.04 1.57
CA ASN A 93 14.91 3.53 2.03
C ASN A 93 14.78 4.47 3.24
N ASP A 94 13.88 5.43 3.18
CA ASP A 94 13.69 6.42 4.24
C ASP A 94 13.21 5.77 5.54
N PHE A 95 12.23 4.89 5.45
CA PHE A 95 11.69 4.16 6.59
C PHE A 95 12.58 2.98 7.04
N SER A 96 13.55 2.58 6.23
CA SER A 96 14.33 1.35 6.44
C SER A 96 13.42 0.13 6.59
N ALA A 97 12.48 -0.05 5.67
CA ALA A 97 11.46 -1.08 5.73
C ALA A 97 12.06 -2.49 5.74
N GLU A 98 11.66 -3.32 6.68
CA GLU A 98 12.05 -4.73 6.80
C GLU A 98 10.94 -5.68 6.32
N ALA A 99 9.70 -5.23 6.38
CA ALA A 99 8.52 -5.94 5.89
C ALA A 99 7.68 -5.02 5.01
N ILE A 100 7.15 -5.55 3.92
CA ILE A 100 6.25 -4.82 3.02
C ILE A 100 4.95 -5.60 2.86
N ILE A 101 3.85 -4.87 2.94
CA ILE A 101 2.50 -5.37 2.73
C ILE A 101 1.83 -4.52 1.65
N THR A 102 1.17 -5.14 0.70
CA THR A 102 0.49 -4.45 -0.40
C THR A 102 -0.70 -5.24 -0.93
N HIS A 103 -1.39 -4.69 -1.93
CA HIS A 103 -2.51 -5.33 -2.60
C HIS A 103 -2.14 -6.64 -3.28
N HIS A 104 -3.12 -7.52 -3.43
CA HIS A 104 -2.96 -8.76 -4.18
C HIS A 104 -2.94 -8.47 -5.70
N PRO A 105 -2.05 -9.12 -6.49
CA PRO A 105 -1.92 -8.86 -7.93
C PRO A 105 -3.10 -9.35 -8.78
N ALA A 106 -4.00 -10.15 -8.24
CA ALA A 106 -5.24 -10.61 -8.90
C ALA A 106 -6.49 -9.82 -8.44
N ASP A 107 -6.29 -8.59 -7.97
CA ASP A 107 -7.38 -7.68 -7.61
C ASP A 107 -8.14 -7.20 -8.86
N THR A 108 -9.43 -6.89 -8.73
CA THR A 108 -10.23 -6.32 -9.82
C THR A 108 -10.03 -4.82 -10.01
N ASN A 109 -9.48 -4.12 -9.00
CA ASN A 109 -9.13 -2.72 -9.11
C ASN A 109 -7.78 -2.56 -9.82
N ASN A 110 -7.78 -1.87 -10.95
CA ASN A 110 -6.59 -1.67 -11.76
C ASN A 110 -5.45 -0.98 -11.00
N ASP A 111 -5.74 0.02 -10.17
CA ASP A 111 -4.71 0.74 -9.40
C ASP A 111 -4.08 -0.15 -8.32
N HIS A 112 -4.86 -1.07 -7.71
CA HIS A 112 -4.33 -2.08 -6.79
C HIS A 112 -3.36 -3.02 -7.48
N VAL A 113 -3.72 -3.51 -8.68
CA VAL A 113 -2.86 -4.37 -9.49
C VAL A 113 -1.56 -3.65 -9.86
N ILE A 114 -1.64 -2.42 -10.34
CA ILE A 114 -0.48 -1.60 -10.72
C ILE A 114 0.42 -1.33 -9.50
N THR A 115 -0.17 -0.97 -8.36
CA THR A 115 0.56 -0.79 -7.09
C THR A 115 1.27 -2.07 -6.70
N SER A 116 0.59 -3.22 -6.73
CA SER A 116 1.18 -4.52 -6.42
C SER A 116 2.42 -4.83 -7.26
N TYR A 117 2.34 -4.63 -8.58
CA TYR A 117 3.49 -4.86 -9.48
C TYR A 117 4.63 -3.86 -9.23
N ALA A 118 4.32 -2.60 -8.94
CA ALA A 118 5.34 -1.61 -8.62
C ALA A 118 6.07 -1.95 -7.31
N VAL A 119 5.34 -2.41 -6.29
CA VAL A 119 5.92 -2.88 -5.01
C VAL A 119 6.82 -4.10 -5.23
N GLN A 120 6.38 -5.10 -6.00
CA GLN A 120 7.20 -6.27 -6.32
C GLN A 120 8.52 -5.88 -6.99
N ALA A 121 8.48 -4.90 -7.91
CA ALA A 121 9.68 -4.38 -8.56
C ALA A 121 10.58 -3.62 -7.59
N ALA A 122 10.00 -2.77 -6.72
CA ALA A 122 10.71 -1.99 -5.72
C ALA A 122 11.38 -2.88 -4.64
N CYS A 123 10.79 -4.01 -4.30
CA CYS A 123 11.36 -4.98 -3.34
C CYS A 123 12.74 -5.52 -3.77
N ARG A 124 13.13 -5.33 -5.03
CA ARG A 124 14.47 -5.66 -5.55
C ARG A 124 15.50 -4.55 -5.32
N TYR A 125 15.15 -3.50 -4.60
CA TYR A 125 16.01 -2.33 -4.35
C TYR A 125 17.39 -2.71 -3.80
N PHE A 126 17.46 -3.66 -2.87
CA PHE A 126 18.70 -4.17 -2.31
C PHE A 126 19.67 -4.78 -3.34
N GLN A 127 19.18 -5.19 -4.50
CA GLN A 127 20.03 -5.71 -5.59
C GLN A 127 20.74 -4.59 -6.35
N ARG A 128 20.19 -3.37 -6.28
CA ARG A 128 20.67 -2.20 -7.01
C ARG A 128 21.50 -1.25 -6.18
N LYS A 129 21.31 -1.23 -4.87
CA LYS A 129 22.04 -0.38 -3.93
C LYS A 129 22.55 -1.21 -2.76
N LYS A 130 23.76 -0.87 -2.27
CA LYS A 130 24.26 -1.40 -1.00
C LYS A 130 23.48 -0.72 0.12
N VAL A 131 22.42 -1.36 0.59
CA VAL A 131 21.64 -0.93 1.75
C VAL A 131 22.01 -1.74 2.97
N ALA A 132 22.01 -1.10 4.14
CA ALA A 132 22.41 -1.72 5.40
C ALA A 132 21.36 -2.74 5.91
N TYR A 133 20.19 -2.76 5.35
CA TYR A 133 19.09 -3.65 5.75
C TYR A 133 18.58 -4.45 4.55
N ARG A 134 17.90 -5.53 4.85
CA ARG A 134 17.31 -6.44 3.86
C ARG A 134 15.84 -6.64 4.17
N LEU A 135 14.99 -6.59 3.15
CA LEU A 135 13.60 -7.03 3.27
C LEU A 135 13.57 -8.48 3.74
N LYS A 136 12.85 -8.71 4.83
CA LYS A 136 12.69 -10.02 5.49
C LYS A 136 11.36 -10.65 5.16
N LEU A 137 10.34 -9.82 4.85
CA LEU A 137 8.98 -10.26 4.67
C LEU A 137 8.29 -9.45 3.57
N PHE A 138 7.55 -10.16 2.73
CA PHE A 138 6.65 -9.58 1.74
C PHE A 138 5.30 -10.30 1.84
N MET A 139 4.22 -9.55 1.96
CA MET A 139 2.86 -10.08 2.10
C MET A 139 1.87 -9.32 1.23
N TYR A 140 0.79 -9.98 0.91
CA TYR A 140 -0.40 -9.37 0.33
C TYR A 140 -1.47 -9.21 1.40
N MET A 141 -2.24 -8.13 1.30
CA MET A 141 -3.43 -7.91 2.10
C MET A 141 -4.67 -8.10 1.23
N GLU A 142 -5.76 -8.44 1.87
CA GLU A 142 -7.07 -8.55 1.25
C GLU A 142 -7.73 -7.18 1.17
N THR A 143 -8.40 -6.94 0.04
CA THR A 143 -9.44 -5.92 -0.12
C THR A 143 -10.68 -6.58 -0.71
N PRO A 144 -11.91 -6.04 -0.54
CA PRO A 144 -13.11 -6.63 -1.14
C PRO A 144 -13.00 -6.82 -2.65
N SER A 145 -12.28 -5.95 -3.34
CA SER A 145 -12.00 -6.06 -4.78
C SER A 145 -11.11 -7.25 -5.16
N ALA A 146 -10.32 -7.77 -4.23
CA ALA A 146 -9.49 -8.96 -4.45
C ALA A 146 -10.23 -10.28 -4.20
N THR A 147 -11.36 -10.26 -3.49
CA THR A 147 -12.08 -11.43 -3.04
C THR A 147 -13.57 -11.39 -3.39
N GLU A 148 -14.37 -10.57 -2.73
CA GLU A 148 -15.82 -10.56 -2.82
C GLU A 148 -16.32 -10.13 -4.21
N TRP A 149 -15.64 -9.18 -4.84
CA TRP A 149 -16.01 -8.64 -6.16
C TRP A 149 -15.34 -9.36 -7.31
N SER A 150 -14.45 -10.29 -7.01
CA SER A 150 -13.77 -11.07 -8.04
C SER A 150 -14.73 -12.05 -8.69
N LEU A 151 -14.92 -11.93 -10.01
CA LEU A 151 -15.72 -12.85 -10.81
C LEU A 151 -14.96 -14.12 -11.22
N ASP A 152 -13.64 -14.12 -10.99
CA ASP A 152 -12.78 -15.23 -11.38
C ASP A 152 -12.69 -16.28 -10.28
N SER A 153 -12.99 -17.53 -10.62
CA SER A 153 -12.81 -18.70 -9.77
C SER A 153 -11.42 -19.34 -9.91
N SER A 154 -10.49 -18.63 -10.55
CA SER A 154 -9.15 -19.15 -10.83
C SER A 154 -8.31 -19.38 -9.56
N SER A 155 -7.26 -20.19 -9.71
CA SER A 155 -6.28 -20.47 -8.66
C SER A 155 -5.43 -19.27 -8.23
N HIS A 156 -5.66 -18.09 -8.80
CA HIS A 156 -4.92 -16.86 -8.53
C HIS A 156 -5.61 -15.92 -7.53
N ARG A 157 -6.72 -16.35 -6.93
CA ARG A 157 -7.44 -15.59 -5.90
C ARG A 157 -6.57 -15.39 -4.66
N PHE A 158 -6.81 -14.28 -3.96
CA PHE A 158 -6.34 -14.15 -2.60
C PHE A 158 -6.93 -15.28 -1.74
N ILE A 159 -6.07 -15.99 -1.04
CA ILE A 159 -6.45 -17.01 -0.07
C ILE A 159 -5.89 -16.55 1.27
N PRO A 160 -6.75 -16.17 2.23
CA PRO A 160 -6.29 -15.79 3.56
C PRO A 160 -5.63 -16.97 4.27
N ASN A 161 -4.59 -16.67 5.03
CA ASN A 161 -3.90 -17.66 5.88
C ASN A 161 -4.62 -17.82 7.21
#